data_0109774e747417d6811436bbab580251
#
_entry.id   0109774e747417d6811436bbab580251
#
_cell.length_a   1.000
_cell.length_b   1.000
_cell.length_c   1.000
_cell.angle_alpha   90.00
_cell.angle_beta   90.00
_cell.angle_gamma   90.00
#
_symmetry.space_group_name_H-M   'P 1'
#
loop_
_entity.id
_entity.type
_entity.pdbx_description
1 polymer ?
#
loop_
_entity_poly.entity_id
_entity_poly.type
_entity_poly.pdbx_seq_one_letter_code
_entity_poly.pdbx_strand_id
1 'polypeptide(L)' 'KDEARLESFIKRVKKMFDTRHQLMVEQLDNEAWDAAADTVRKLRFLDKLRSSAEQLEEKLLDF' A
#
# COMPACT_ATOMS: atom_id res chain seq x y z
N LYS A 1 15.35 9.81 -13.64
CA LYS A 1 16.07 9.13 -12.53
C LYS A 1 15.21 9.05 -11.28
N ASP A 2 14.81 10.21 -10.75
CA ASP A 2 13.98 10.25 -9.54
C ASP A 2 12.57 9.76 -9.82
N GLU A 3 12.06 10.04 -11.03
CA GLU A 3 10.75 9.57 -11.48
C GLU A 3 10.71 8.05 -11.57
N ALA A 4 11.77 7.43 -12.09
CA ALA A 4 11.84 5.98 -12.19
C ALA A 4 11.91 5.32 -10.81
N ARG A 5 12.64 5.93 -9.86
CA ARG A 5 12.72 5.44 -8.48
C ARG A 5 11.37 5.54 -7.78
N LEU A 6 10.69 6.67 -7.98
CA LEU A 6 9.37 6.89 -7.39
C LEU A 6 8.35 5.91 -7.95
N GLU A 7 8.38 5.68 -9.25
CA GLU A 7 7.51 4.72 -9.91
C GLU A 7 7.74 3.30 -9.37
N SER A 8 9.01 2.90 -9.21
CA SER A 8 9.36 1.61 -8.62
C SER A 8 8.88 1.49 -7.18
N PHE A 9 8.99 2.57 -6.42
CA PHE A 9 8.51 2.63 -5.04
C PHE A 9 7.00 2.40 -4.98
N ILE A 10 6.24 3.09 -5.85
CA ILE A 10 4.78 2.97 -5.91
C ILE A 10 4.39 1.53 -6.26
N LYS A 11 5.07 0.91 -7.22
CA LYS A 11 4.81 -0.48 -7.59
C LYS A 11 5.04 -1.44 -6.43
N ARG A 12 6.12 -1.22 -5.66
CA ARG A 12 6.40 -2.05 -4.49
C ARG A 12 5.34 -1.89 -3.40
N VAL A 13 4.90 -0.66 -3.17
CA VAL A 13 3.85 -0.40 -2.18
C VAL A 13 2.55 -1.07 -2.59
N LYS A 14 2.18 -0.98 -3.87
CA LYS A 14 0.98 -1.65 -4.39
C LYS A 14 1.05 -3.16 -4.20
N LYS A 15 2.20 -3.76 -4.46
CA LYS A 15 2.40 -5.19 -4.29
C LYS A 15 2.29 -5.59 -2.82
N MET A 16 2.88 -4.80 -1.93
CA MET A 16 2.76 -5.04 -0.48
C MET A 16 1.31 -4.93 -0.03
N PHE A 17 0.58 -3.96 -0.56
CA PHE A 17 -0.85 -3.78 -0.26
C PHE A 17 -1.63 -5.04 -0.66
N ASP A 18 -1.43 -5.53 -1.88
CA ASP A 18 -2.14 -6.71 -2.38
C ASP A 18 -1.86 -7.94 -1.51
N THR A 19 -0.60 -8.15 -1.14
CA THR A 19 -0.20 -9.27 -0.28
C THR A 19 -0.88 -9.18 1.09
N ARG A 20 -0.88 -7.99 1.69
CA ARG A 20 -1.53 -7.77 2.99
C ARG A 20 -3.05 -7.89 2.90
N HIS A 21 -3.62 -7.46 1.78
CA HIS A 21 -5.05 -7.58 1.56
C HIS A 21 -5.48 -9.05 1.52
N GLN A 22 -4.71 -9.89 0.82
CA GLN A 22 -4.98 -11.33 0.78
C GLN A 22 -4.88 -11.96 2.17
N LEU A 23 -3.88 -11.53 2.95
CA LEU A 23 -3.73 -11.99 4.33
C LEU A 23 -4.94 -11.60 5.17
N MET A 24 -5.44 -10.39 5.01
CA MET A 24 -6.63 -9.92 5.72
C MET A 24 -7.84 -10.81 5.42
N VAL A 25 -8.04 -11.14 4.14
CA VAL A 25 -9.16 -12.01 3.73
C VAL A 25 -9.06 -13.36 4.42
N GLU A 26 -7.86 -13.97 4.42
CA GLU A 26 -7.64 -15.24 5.10
C GLU A 26 -7.91 -15.16 6.60
N GLN A 27 -7.45 -14.10 7.23
CA GLN A 27 -7.65 -13.87 8.67
C GLN A 27 -9.14 -13.73 9.01
N LEU A 28 -9.88 -13.01 8.18
CA LEU A 28 -11.33 -12.85 8.36
C LEU A 28 -12.05 -14.18 8.17
N ASP A 29 -11.66 -14.95 7.16
CA ASP A 29 -12.24 -16.27 6.90
C ASP A 29 -11.99 -17.23 8.07
N ASN A 30 -10.87 -17.09 8.75
CA ASN A 30 -10.51 -17.89 9.90
C ASN A 30 -10.99 -17.30 11.23
N GLU A 31 -11.76 -16.23 11.19
CA GLU A 31 -12.27 -15.52 12.37
C GLU A 31 -11.16 -15.02 13.29
N ALA A 32 -9.97 -14.73 12.73
CA ALA A 32 -8.84 -14.19 13.46
C ALA A 32 -8.98 -12.66 13.54
N TRP A 33 -9.94 -12.18 14.33
CA TRP A 33 -10.36 -10.77 14.34
C TRP A 33 -9.24 -9.82 14.75
N ASP A 34 -8.48 -10.14 15.79
CA ASP A 34 -7.39 -9.26 16.24
C ASP A 34 -6.28 -9.15 15.19
N ALA A 35 -5.92 -10.29 14.59
CA ALA A 35 -4.91 -10.30 13.53
C ALA A 35 -5.40 -9.52 12.31
N ALA A 36 -6.67 -9.69 11.94
CA ALA A 36 -7.27 -8.95 10.83
C ALA A 36 -7.26 -7.44 11.10
N ALA A 37 -7.55 -7.02 12.33
CA ALA A 37 -7.51 -5.60 12.70
C ALA A 37 -6.12 -5.01 12.52
N ASP A 38 -5.07 -5.75 12.91
CA ASP A 38 -3.70 -5.31 12.72
C ASP A 38 -3.35 -5.19 11.24
N THR A 39 -3.80 -6.15 10.43
CA THR A 39 -3.58 -6.12 8.99
C THR A 39 -4.28 -4.92 8.36
N VAL A 40 -5.50 -4.59 8.79
CA VAL A 40 -6.23 -3.41 8.30
C VAL A 40 -5.45 -2.13 8.60
N ARG A 41 -4.85 -2.02 9.80
CA ARG A 41 -4.02 -0.84 10.12
C ARG A 41 -2.85 -0.70 9.17
N LYS A 42 -2.18 -1.80 8.85
CA LYS A 42 -1.07 -1.81 7.88
C LYS A 42 -1.54 -1.44 6.49
N LEU A 43 -2.73 -1.93 6.08
CA LEU A 43 -3.31 -1.58 4.79
C LEU A 43 -3.59 -0.08 4.68
N ARG A 44 -4.12 0.52 5.75
CA ARG A 44 -4.38 1.96 5.79
C ARG A 44 -3.09 2.76 5.64
N PHE A 45 -2.04 2.32 6.32
CA PHE A 45 -0.73 2.96 6.23
C PHE A 45 -0.18 2.87 4.80
N LEU A 46 -0.24 1.68 4.18
CA LEU A 46 0.24 1.47 2.82
C LEU A 46 -0.56 2.30 1.81
N ASP A 47 -1.87 2.38 2.00
CA ASP A 47 -2.73 3.20 1.14
C ASP A 47 -2.36 4.67 1.22
N LYS A 48 -2.15 5.18 2.43
CA LYS A 48 -1.74 6.56 2.66
C LYS A 48 -0.36 6.83 2.04
N LEU A 49 0.56 5.89 2.19
CA LEU A 49 1.90 6.00 1.63
C LEU A 49 1.85 6.03 0.10
N ARG A 50 1.05 5.17 -0.51
CA ARG A 50 0.85 5.14 -1.96
C ARG A 50 0.27 6.48 -2.45
N SER A 51 -0.76 6.96 -1.79
CA SER A 51 -1.42 8.22 -2.15
C SER A 51 -0.44 9.39 -2.11
N SER A 52 0.37 9.47 -1.06
CA SER A 52 1.39 10.53 -0.92
C SER A 52 2.43 10.44 -2.05
N ALA A 53 2.85 9.22 -2.39
CA ALA A 53 3.82 9.01 -3.45
C ALA A 53 3.24 9.39 -4.82
N GLU A 54 1.98 9.06 -5.08
CA GLU A 54 1.31 9.42 -6.33
C GLU A 54 1.14 10.93 -6.45
N GLN A 55 0.86 11.64 -5.36
CA GLN A 55 0.80 13.10 -5.36
C GLN A 55 2.15 13.72 -5.70
N LEU A 56 3.22 13.15 -5.17
CA LEU A 56 4.57 13.61 -5.49
C LEU A 56 4.90 13.37 -6.96
N GLU A 57 4.50 12.22 -7.50
CA GLU A 57 4.68 11.89 -8.91
C GLU A 57 3.98 12.93 -9.81
N GLU A 58 2.75 13.30 -9.46
CA GLU A 58 2.01 14.33 -10.20
C GLU A 58 2.77 15.66 -10.21
N LYS A 59 3.32 16.07 -9.08
CA LYS A 59 4.10 17.31 -9.00
C LYS A 59 5.33 17.27 -9.88
N LEU A 60 6.00 16.13 -9.96
CA LEU A 60 7.18 15.97 -10.80
C LEU A 60 6.83 16.02 -12.29
N LEU A 61 5.65 15.51 -12.65
CA LEU A 61 5.20 15.50 -14.04
C LEU A 61 4.68 16.86 -14.51
N ASP A 62 4.28 17.72 -13.59
CA ASP A 62 3.74 19.05 -13.90
C ASP A 62 4.82 20.08 -14.23
N PHE A 63 6.08 19.72 -14.18
CA PHE A 63 7.18 20.58 -14.65
C PHE A 63 7.45 20.38 -16.15
#